data_9972a254f361624ae2783b8183be5acd
#
_entry.id   9972a254f361624ae2783b8183be5acd
#
_cell.length_a   1.000
_cell.length_b   1.000
_cell.length_c   1.000
_cell.angle_alpha   90.00
_cell.angle_beta   90.00
_cell.angle_gamma   90.00
#
_symmetry.space_group_name_H-M   'P 1'
#
loop_
_entity.id
_entity.type
_entity.pdbx_description
1 polymer ?
#
loop_
_entity_poly.entity_id
_entity_poly.type
_entity_poly.pdbx_seq_one_letter_code
_entity_poly.pdbx_strand_id
1 'polypeptide(L)'
;MSEIITVTGTVEEIIYSNPDNGYSVVGIDSVEEGQFTATGYMPFITEGESVALSGNWTTHPDYGEQFKAEYYETVMPSDEESIIKYLSSGIISGIREATAKKLIDHFGLDVLQIMLTQPSKLAEIKGISKEKAKKIGEQFAEIQSMQNIVMFLQQYGISATTAVKVHNSLGANSVELIKKNPYILSDMVDGISFKTSDTIAFNMGLPKNSIMRIRSGIIHILRSAAYTSGHVYMPKDVLIEHTVYTLKVTDDEVIAAVSELLSSKELFQDKVDGIDAYYLYSYYESEYYLSLIHISEPTRPLYI
;
A
#
# COMPACT_ATOMS: atom_id res chain seq x y z
N MET A 1 -9.19 10.83 26.07
CA MET A 1 -8.69 10.84 24.70
C MET A 1 -8.26 12.27 24.45
N SER A 2 -7.00 12.51 24.15
CA SER A 2 -6.54 13.83 23.72
C SER A 2 -7.23 14.16 22.39
N GLU A 3 -7.75 15.37 22.29
CA GLU A 3 -8.41 15.86 21.08
C GLU A 3 -7.36 15.97 19.98
N ILE A 4 -7.58 15.29 18.85
CA ILE A 4 -6.69 15.40 17.69
C ILE A 4 -6.94 16.78 17.07
N ILE A 5 -5.88 17.57 16.96
CA ILE A 5 -5.91 18.88 16.31
C ILE A 5 -5.20 18.79 14.96
N THR A 6 -5.55 19.68 14.06
CA THR A 6 -4.88 19.80 12.75
C THR A 6 -4.16 21.13 12.68
N VAL A 7 -2.85 21.08 12.36
CA VAL A 7 -1.98 22.25 12.17
C VAL A 7 -1.49 22.24 10.72
N THR A 8 -1.52 23.41 10.08
CA THR A 8 -1.02 23.56 8.69
C THR A 8 0.28 24.37 8.70
N GLY A 9 1.17 24.04 7.78
CA GLY A 9 2.42 24.78 7.63
C GLY A 9 3.22 24.28 6.43
N THR A 10 4.40 24.87 6.23
CA THR A 10 5.36 24.49 5.20
C THR A 10 6.56 23.80 5.85
N VAL A 11 7.03 22.72 5.25
CA VAL A 11 8.25 22.03 5.70
C VAL A 11 9.45 22.92 5.36
N GLU A 12 10.11 23.40 6.41
CA GLU A 12 11.28 24.26 6.26
C GLU A 12 12.57 23.45 6.14
N GLU A 13 12.71 22.43 6.98
CA GLU A 13 13.86 21.53 6.96
C GLU A 13 13.49 20.09 7.38
N ILE A 14 14.26 19.13 6.90
CA ILE A 14 14.20 17.73 7.33
C ILE A 14 15.35 17.47 8.30
N ILE A 15 15.04 17.44 9.61
CA ILE A 15 16.02 17.22 10.67
C ILE A 15 16.47 15.74 10.68
N TYR A 16 15.52 14.83 10.48
CA TYR A 16 15.78 13.39 10.38
C TYR A 16 14.73 12.70 9.52
N SER A 17 15.13 11.75 8.72
CA SER A 17 14.22 10.86 7.99
C SER A 17 14.79 9.46 7.91
N ASN A 18 13.94 8.46 8.19
CA ASN A 18 14.28 7.05 8.05
C ASN A 18 13.61 6.51 6.77
N PRO A 19 14.40 6.19 5.72
CA PRO A 19 13.86 5.73 4.44
C PRO A 19 13.17 4.36 4.52
N ASP A 20 13.53 3.51 5.50
CA ASP A 20 12.98 2.16 5.60
C ASP A 20 11.55 2.14 6.14
N ASN A 21 11.22 3.06 7.04
CA ASN A 21 9.90 3.09 7.69
C ASN A 21 9.15 4.41 7.50
N GLY A 22 9.77 5.44 6.90
CA GLY A 22 9.16 6.73 6.67
C GLY A 22 8.98 7.61 7.92
N TYR A 23 9.59 7.23 9.08
CA TYR A 23 9.56 8.09 10.26
C TYR A 23 10.44 9.31 10.03
N SER A 24 9.88 10.50 10.25
CA SER A 24 10.57 11.76 10.01
C SER A 24 10.40 12.72 11.18
N VAL A 25 11.42 13.57 11.34
CA VAL A 25 11.43 14.73 12.24
C VAL A 25 11.70 15.93 11.35
N VAL A 26 10.77 16.87 11.33
CA VAL A 26 10.79 18.00 10.40
C VAL A 26 10.53 19.31 11.13
N GLY A 27 11.20 20.38 10.69
CA GLY A 27 10.88 21.74 11.07
C GLY A 27 9.73 22.26 10.19
N ILE A 28 8.70 22.78 10.82
CA ILE A 28 7.51 23.33 10.17
C ILE A 28 7.43 24.83 10.47
N ASP A 29 7.17 25.60 9.44
CA ASP A 29 6.80 27.01 9.54
C ASP A 29 5.29 27.16 9.30
N SER A 30 4.57 27.55 10.35
CA SER A 30 3.11 27.73 10.33
C SER A 30 2.75 29.19 10.58
N VAL A 31 1.77 29.68 9.83
CA VAL A 31 1.25 31.03 10.03
C VAL A 31 0.55 31.19 11.37
N GLU A 32 -0.07 30.11 11.89
CA GLU A 32 -0.86 30.14 13.14
C GLU A 32 -0.02 29.80 14.38
N GLU A 33 0.86 28.79 14.27
CA GLU A 33 1.63 28.25 15.41
C GLU A 33 3.10 28.71 15.44
N GLY A 34 3.57 29.41 14.39
CA GLY A 34 4.98 29.76 14.22
C GLY A 34 5.83 28.56 13.87
N GLN A 35 7.13 28.65 14.16
CA GLN A 35 8.06 27.54 13.87
C GLN A 35 8.02 26.49 14.97
N PHE A 36 7.85 25.23 14.58
CA PHE A 36 7.84 24.09 15.51
C PHE A 36 8.41 22.83 14.86
N THR A 37 8.77 21.85 15.71
CA THR A 37 9.21 20.54 15.26
C THR A 37 8.03 19.57 15.23
N ALA A 38 7.82 18.91 14.09
CA ALA A 38 6.86 17.84 13.97
C ALA A 38 7.57 16.47 13.84
N THR A 39 6.99 15.45 14.45
CA THR A 39 7.49 14.08 14.43
C THR A 39 6.38 13.13 14.04
N GLY A 40 6.67 12.14 13.20
CA GLY A 40 5.67 11.15 12.79
C GLY A 40 6.10 10.30 11.62
N TYR A 41 5.20 9.43 11.16
CA TYR A 41 5.41 8.65 9.95
C TYR A 41 4.94 9.46 8.73
N MET A 42 5.88 10.13 8.09
CA MET A 42 5.68 11.03 6.96
C MET A 42 6.63 10.64 5.82
N PRO A 43 6.43 9.47 5.17
CA PRO A 43 7.30 9.03 4.09
C PRO A 43 7.20 10.00 2.91
N PHE A 44 8.36 10.27 2.29
CA PHE A 44 8.48 11.17 1.13
C PHE A 44 8.16 12.65 1.39
N ILE A 45 8.07 13.05 2.66
CA ILE A 45 7.98 14.46 3.01
C ILE A 45 9.23 15.20 2.54
N THR A 46 9.07 16.39 2.00
CA THR A 46 10.17 17.19 1.43
C THR A 46 10.12 18.65 1.88
N GLU A 47 11.31 19.26 1.86
CA GLU A 47 11.43 20.70 2.10
C GLU A 47 10.66 21.50 1.04
N GLY A 48 9.95 22.54 1.48
CA GLY A 48 9.09 23.37 0.64
C GLY A 48 7.69 22.84 0.42
N GLU A 49 7.38 21.62 0.91
CA GLU A 49 6.01 21.08 0.85
C GLU A 49 5.10 21.75 1.88
N SER A 50 3.90 22.10 1.47
CA SER A 50 2.83 22.49 2.40
C SER A 50 2.17 21.24 2.94
N VAL A 51 1.98 21.20 4.27
CA VAL A 51 1.43 20.03 4.96
C VAL A 51 0.30 20.41 5.92
N ALA A 52 -0.67 19.53 6.04
CA ALA A 52 -1.64 19.53 7.13
C ALA A 52 -1.33 18.32 8.04
N LEU A 53 -0.95 18.59 9.26
CA LEU A 53 -0.58 17.59 10.26
C LEU A 53 -1.70 17.45 11.27
N SER A 54 -2.23 16.25 11.44
CA SER A 54 -3.25 15.93 12.44
C SER A 54 -2.64 15.07 13.54
N GLY A 55 -2.73 15.54 14.78
CA GLY A 55 -2.06 14.88 15.90
C GLY A 55 -2.20 15.65 17.20
N ASN A 56 -1.18 15.56 18.04
CA ASN A 56 -1.17 16.15 19.39
C ASN A 56 0.18 16.78 19.72
N TRP A 57 0.17 17.85 20.49
CA TRP A 57 1.36 18.40 21.11
C TRP A 57 1.88 17.45 22.19
N THR A 58 3.18 17.23 22.21
CA THR A 58 3.87 16.37 23.19
C THR A 58 5.17 17.04 23.63
N THR A 59 5.59 16.78 24.87
CA THR A 59 6.87 17.27 25.36
C THR A 59 7.89 16.15 25.40
N HIS A 60 8.95 16.26 24.60
CA HIS A 60 10.07 15.33 24.64
C HIS A 60 11.06 15.77 25.74
N PRO A 61 11.60 14.84 26.57
CA PRO A 61 12.50 15.18 27.67
C PRO A 61 13.72 16.02 27.25
N ASP A 62 14.30 15.70 26.09
CA ASP A 62 15.55 16.30 25.62
C ASP A 62 15.35 17.40 24.56
N TYR A 63 14.22 17.38 23.81
CA TYR A 63 14.00 18.25 22.66
C TYR A 63 12.84 19.24 22.85
N GLY A 64 12.21 19.25 24.02
CA GLY A 64 11.15 20.19 24.33
C GLY A 64 9.81 19.85 23.66
N GLU A 65 9.01 20.87 23.36
CA GLU A 65 7.68 20.72 22.79
C GLU A 65 7.76 20.35 21.30
N GLN A 66 7.02 19.32 20.92
CA GLN A 66 6.96 18.79 19.56
C GLN A 66 5.53 18.44 19.18
N PHE A 67 5.18 18.56 17.92
CA PHE A 67 3.91 18.08 17.39
C PHE A 67 4.05 16.64 16.91
N LYS A 68 3.38 15.70 17.58
CA LYS A 68 3.34 14.30 17.16
C LYS A 68 2.23 14.09 16.16
N ALA A 69 2.58 14.02 14.90
CA ALA A 69 1.65 13.76 13.80
C ALA A 69 1.26 12.27 13.78
N GLU A 70 -0.04 11.99 13.83
CA GLU A 70 -0.64 10.68 13.61
C GLU A 70 -1.01 10.51 12.12
N TYR A 71 -1.44 11.60 11.49
CA TYR A 71 -1.76 11.69 10.06
C TYR A 71 -1.13 12.94 9.48
N TYR A 72 -0.81 12.89 8.20
CA TYR A 72 -0.36 14.06 7.46
C TYR A 72 -0.93 14.03 6.03
N GLU A 73 -1.21 15.20 5.52
CA GLU A 73 -1.61 15.42 4.13
C GLU A 73 -0.62 16.40 3.52
N THR A 74 -0.10 16.06 2.33
CA THR A 74 0.75 16.99 1.57
C THR A 74 -0.10 17.71 0.56
N VAL A 75 0.10 19.03 0.49
CA VAL A 75 -0.49 19.88 -0.53
C VAL A 75 0.63 20.28 -1.47
N MET A 76 0.40 20.12 -2.77
CA MET A 76 1.38 20.55 -3.75
C MET A 76 1.69 22.04 -3.57
N PRO A 77 2.98 22.44 -3.58
CA PRO A 77 3.34 23.83 -3.47
C PRO A 77 2.73 24.62 -4.62
N SER A 78 2.18 25.80 -4.31
CA SER A 78 1.41 26.62 -5.24
C SER A 78 2.06 27.95 -5.58
N ASP A 79 3.18 28.28 -4.93
CA ASP A 79 3.98 29.48 -5.21
C ASP A 79 5.36 29.10 -5.74
N GLU A 80 6.01 30.06 -6.43
CA GLU A 80 7.29 29.82 -7.13
C GLU A 80 8.41 29.42 -6.16
N GLU A 81 8.51 30.05 -4.99
CA GLU A 81 9.58 29.79 -4.03
C GLU A 81 9.48 28.38 -3.44
N SER A 82 8.28 27.99 -3.03
CA SER A 82 7.99 26.65 -2.52
C SER A 82 8.23 25.57 -3.58
N ILE A 83 7.84 25.81 -4.84
CA ILE A 83 8.11 24.89 -5.95
C ILE A 83 9.63 24.76 -6.20
N ILE A 84 10.38 25.84 -6.15
CA ILE A 84 11.85 25.79 -6.30
C ILE A 84 12.47 24.96 -5.17
N LYS A 85 12.09 25.19 -3.92
CA LYS A 85 12.56 24.42 -2.76
C LYS A 85 12.23 22.93 -2.95
N TYR A 86 10.97 22.61 -3.27
CA TYR A 86 10.51 21.24 -3.51
C TYR A 86 11.32 20.54 -4.60
N LEU A 87 11.48 21.15 -5.76
CA LEU A 87 12.21 20.56 -6.88
C LEU A 87 13.72 20.40 -6.59
N SER A 88 14.30 21.28 -5.77
CA SER A 88 15.72 21.27 -5.43
C SER A 88 16.08 20.49 -4.17
N SER A 89 15.11 19.98 -3.41
CA SER A 89 15.29 19.22 -2.17
C SER A 89 16.09 17.92 -2.34
N GLY A 90 16.26 17.44 -3.59
CA GLY A 90 16.97 16.20 -3.90
C GLY A 90 16.07 15.00 -4.10
N ILE A 91 14.77 15.12 -3.86
CA ILE A 91 13.79 14.06 -4.10
C ILE A 91 13.75 13.62 -5.57
N ILE A 92 13.98 14.58 -6.49
CA ILE A 92 14.07 14.33 -7.93
C ILE A 92 15.52 14.43 -8.37
N SER A 93 16.10 13.30 -8.72
CA SER A 93 17.50 13.22 -9.16
C SER A 93 17.75 14.10 -10.39
N GLY A 94 18.77 14.96 -10.29
CA GLY A 94 19.23 15.77 -11.41
C GLY A 94 18.54 17.12 -11.55
N ILE A 95 17.66 17.50 -10.63
CA ILE A 95 17.17 18.87 -10.48
C ILE A 95 17.90 19.50 -9.28
N ARG A 96 18.64 20.56 -9.53
CA ARG A 96 19.25 21.43 -8.52
C ARG A 96 18.59 22.79 -8.60
N GLU A 97 18.80 23.65 -7.62
CA GLU A 97 18.19 24.98 -7.52
C GLU A 97 18.27 25.80 -8.83
N ALA A 98 19.45 25.81 -9.45
CA ALA A 98 19.62 26.52 -10.74
C ALA A 98 18.78 25.90 -11.89
N THR A 99 18.48 24.62 -11.83
CA THR A 99 17.61 23.96 -12.81
C THR A 99 16.14 24.20 -12.46
N ALA A 100 15.77 24.13 -11.18
CA ALA A 100 14.44 24.43 -10.70
C ALA A 100 14.02 25.86 -11.06
N LYS A 101 14.91 26.85 -10.85
CA LYS A 101 14.67 28.25 -11.28
C LYS A 101 14.39 28.36 -12.79
N LYS A 102 15.21 27.72 -13.64
CA LYS A 102 14.97 27.73 -15.09
C LYS A 102 13.65 27.07 -15.50
N LEU A 103 13.24 26.02 -14.79
CA LEU A 103 11.96 25.36 -15.03
C LEU A 103 10.79 26.28 -14.67
N ILE A 104 10.89 27.01 -13.56
CA ILE A 104 9.87 27.98 -13.15
C ILE A 104 9.86 29.18 -14.10
N ASP A 105 11.03 29.75 -14.46
CA ASP A 105 11.13 30.84 -15.39
C ASP A 105 10.47 30.55 -16.76
N HIS A 106 10.49 29.28 -17.18
CA HIS A 106 9.97 28.87 -18.49
C HIS A 106 8.51 28.36 -18.44
N PHE A 107 8.15 27.61 -17.44
CA PHE A 107 6.83 26.94 -17.34
C PHE A 107 5.92 27.57 -16.28
N GLY A 108 6.43 28.48 -15.44
CA GLY A 108 5.69 29.05 -14.32
C GLY A 108 5.23 27.99 -13.32
N LEU A 109 4.08 28.22 -12.71
CA LEU A 109 3.46 27.33 -11.72
C LEU A 109 2.97 26.00 -12.32
N ASP A 110 2.84 25.90 -13.66
CA ASP A 110 2.41 24.69 -14.34
C ASP A 110 3.50 23.61 -14.43
N VAL A 111 4.72 23.89 -13.98
CA VAL A 111 5.86 22.97 -14.09
C VAL A 111 5.58 21.58 -13.53
N LEU A 112 4.94 21.48 -12.36
CA LEU A 112 4.61 20.20 -11.73
C LEU A 112 3.61 19.40 -12.56
N GLN A 113 2.60 20.07 -13.11
CA GLN A 113 1.63 19.45 -14.00
C GLN A 113 2.27 18.97 -15.31
N ILE A 114 3.21 19.77 -15.86
CA ILE A 114 3.96 19.39 -17.06
C ILE A 114 4.86 18.17 -16.80
N MET A 115 5.49 18.11 -15.63
CA MET A 115 6.31 16.95 -15.23
C MET A 115 5.50 15.65 -15.19
N LEU A 116 4.23 15.70 -14.75
CA LEU A 116 3.35 14.55 -14.72
C LEU A 116 2.79 14.17 -16.10
N THR A 117 2.32 15.16 -16.85
CA THR A 117 1.51 14.90 -18.05
C THR A 117 2.30 14.95 -19.35
N GLN A 118 3.34 15.79 -19.43
CA GLN A 118 4.11 16.06 -20.64
C GLN A 118 5.62 16.20 -20.36
N PRO A 119 6.27 15.21 -19.69
CA PRO A 119 7.66 15.34 -19.24
C PRO A 119 8.64 15.63 -20.38
N SER A 120 8.31 15.26 -21.61
CA SER A 120 9.13 15.55 -22.79
C SER A 120 9.36 17.06 -23.03
N LYS A 121 8.45 17.93 -22.57
CA LYS A 121 8.62 19.38 -22.68
C LYS A 121 9.77 19.92 -21.83
N LEU A 122 10.13 19.24 -20.75
CA LEU A 122 11.28 19.64 -19.92
C LEU A 122 12.58 19.69 -20.72
N ALA A 123 12.66 18.98 -21.86
CA ALA A 123 13.82 19.04 -22.76
C ALA A 123 13.97 20.38 -23.52
N GLU A 124 13.00 21.28 -23.42
CA GLU A 124 13.11 22.66 -23.94
C GLU A 124 14.09 23.47 -23.09
N ILE A 125 14.34 23.06 -21.85
CA ILE A 125 15.30 23.72 -20.96
C ILE A 125 16.73 23.31 -21.29
N LYS A 126 17.58 24.30 -21.52
CA LYS A 126 19.01 24.08 -21.80
C LYS A 126 19.68 23.33 -20.64
N GLY A 127 20.15 22.11 -20.93
CA GLY A 127 20.79 21.21 -19.95
C GLY A 127 19.92 20.05 -19.50
N ILE A 128 18.71 19.91 -20.03
CA ILE A 128 17.85 18.75 -19.86
C ILE A 128 17.73 18.02 -21.20
N SER A 129 18.32 16.83 -21.32
CA SER A 129 18.15 15.98 -22.50
C SER A 129 16.76 15.30 -22.47
N LYS A 130 16.29 14.79 -23.61
CA LYS A 130 15.02 14.05 -23.70
C LYS A 130 14.99 12.85 -22.75
N GLU A 131 16.11 12.14 -22.62
CA GLU A 131 16.24 11.01 -21.71
C GLU A 131 16.15 11.46 -20.24
N LYS A 132 16.83 12.58 -19.89
CA LYS A 132 16.74 13.15 -18.55
C LYS A 132 15.33 13.64 -18.24
N ALA A 133 14.67 14.30 -19.19
CA ALA A 133 13.28 14.74 -19.06
C ALA A 133 12.33 13.57 -18.76
N LYS A 134 12.49 12.45 -19.47
CA LYS A 134 11.72 11.23 -19.23
C LYS A 134 11.95 10.67 -17.82
N LYS A 135 13.22 10.54 -17.38
CA LYS A 135 13.56 10.07 -16.04
C LYS A 135 13.00 10.96 -14.93
N ILE A 136 13.06 12.27 -15.11
CA ILE A 136 12.46 13.23 -14.16
C ILE A 136 10.96 13.00 -14.04
N GLY A 137 10.24 12.87 -15.15
CA GLY A 137 8.80 12.60 -15.15
C GLY A 137 8.44 11.27 -14.50
N GLU A 138 9.20 10.20 -14.79
CA GLU A 138 9.02 8.89 -14.18
C GLU A 138 9.21 8.94 -12.65
N GLN A 139 10.29 9.57 -12.17
CA GLN A 139 10.53 9.74 -10.75
C GLN A 139 9.44 10.57 -10.06
N PHE A 140 9.01 11.64 -10.68
CA PHE A 140 7.96 12.49 -10.12
C PHE A 140 6.61 11.75 -10.05
N ALA A 141 6.24 11.02 -11.09
CA ALA A 141 5.04 10.20 -11.11
C ALA A 141 5.08 9.09 -10.03
N GLU A 142 6.24 8.48 -9.79
CA GLU A 142 6.45 7.48 -8.75
C GLU A 142 6.23 8.07 -7.35
N ILE A 143 6.83 9.24 -7.07
CA ILE A 143 6.65 9.94 -5.80
C ILE A 143 5.18 10.29 -5.55
N GLN A 144 4.51 10.85 -6.57
CA GLN A 144 3.09 11.19 -6.48
C GLN A 144 2.21 9.97 -6.24
N SER A 145 2.50 8.88 -6.93
CA SER A 145 1.79 7.62 -6.73
C SER A 145 1.94 7.09 -5.31
N MET A 146 3.17 7.16 -4.77
CA MET A 146 3.47 6.74 -3.40
C MET A 146 2.76 7.61 -2.36
N GLN A 147 2.78 8.93 -2.52
CA GLN A 147 2.05 9.85 -1.65
C GLN A 147 0.54 9.57 -1.68
N ASN A 148 -0.02 9.37 -2.86
CA ASN A 148 -1.44 9.09 -3.03
C ASN A 148 -1.88 7.80 -2.31
N ILE A 149 -1.10 6.72 -2.39
CA ILE A 149 -1.44 5.47 -1.70
C ILE A 149 -1.32 5.61 -0.18
N VAL A 150 -0.31 6.33 0.31
CA VAL A 150 -0.16 6.62 1.74
C VAL A 150 -1.37 7.38 2.26
N MET A 151 -1.73 8.50 1.64
CA MET A 151 -2.90 9.30 2.00
C MET A 151 -4.19 8.48 1.94
N PHE A 152 -4.37 7.71 0.86
CA PHE A 152 -5.55 6.87 0.69
C PHE A 152 -5.67 5.82 1.80
N LEU A 153 -4.61 5.12 2.15
CA LEU A 153 -4.65 4.04 3.14
C LEU A 153 -4.70 4.56 4.59
N GLN A 154 -4.12 5.73 4.87
CA GLN A 154 -4.21 6.36 6.19
C GLN A 154 -5.66 6.68 6.59
N GLN A 155 -6.52 7.03 5.64
CA GLN A 155 -7.97 7.25 5.89
C GLN A 155 -8.66 6.01 6.49
N TYR A 156 -8.09 4.83 6.23
CA TYR A 156 -8.61 3.55 6.74
C TYR A 156 -7.80 3.01 7.94
N GLY A 157 -6.96 3.86 8.55
CA GLY A 157 -6.15 3.50 9.72
C GLY A 157 -4.94 2.61 9.40
N ILE A 158 -4.52 2.55 8.14
CA ILE A 158 -3.31 1.82 7.72
C ILE A 158 -2.09 2.73 7.85
N SER A 159 -1.04 2.22 8.50
CA SER A 159 0.19 2.98 8.68
C SER A 159 0.88 3.29 7.35
N ALA A 160 1.60 4.40 7.32
CA ALA A 160 2.40 4.79 6.15
C ALA A 160 3.41 3.72 5.74
N THR A 161 4.04 3.03 6.71
CA THR A 161 4.96 1.91 6.45
C THR A 161 4.29 0.76 5.68
N THR A 162 3.05 0.44 6.05
CA THR A 162 2.27 -0.59 5.35
C THR A 162 1.85 -0.10 3.97
N ALA A 163 1.49 1.18 3.83
CA ALA A 163 1.15 1.78 2.53
C ALA A 163 2.33 1.73 1.54
N VAL A 164 3.56 1.95 2.02
CA VAL A 164 4.78 1.78 1.20
C VAL A 164 4.91 0.33 0.71
N LYS A 165 4.68 -0.68 1.57
CA LYS A 165 4.68 -2.08 1.15
C LYS A 165 3.61 -2.37 0.09
N VAL A 166 2.43 -1.79 0.25
CA VAL A 166 1.35 -1.91 -0.73
C VAL A 166 1.77 -1.34 -2.08
N HIS A 167 2.35 -0.14 -2.10
CA HIS A 167 2.87 0.44 -3.34
C HIS A 167 3.93 -0.44 -4.01
N ASN A 168 4.89 -0.95 -3.23
CA ASN A 168 5.95 -1.81 -3.74
C ASN A 168 5.41 -3.13 -4.34
N SER A 169 4.31 -3.66 -3.79
CA SER A 169 3.69 -4.91 -4.27
C SER A 169 2.73 -4.71 -5.43
N LEU A 170 1.93 -3.63 -5.42
CA LEU A 170 0.85 -3.39 -6.39
C LEU A 170 1.19 -2.32 -7.45
N GLY A 171 2.26 -1.54 -7.24
CA GLY A 171 2.71 -0.49 -8.16
C GLY A 171 1.83 0.76 -8.14
N ALA A 172 2.01 1.60 -9.16
CA ALA A 172 1.39 2.91 -9.27
C ALA A 172 -0.15 2.91 -9.27
N ASN A 173 -0.78 1.82 -9.71
CA ASN A 173 -2.23 1.69 -9.78
C ASN A 173 -2.86 1.13 -8.50
N SER A 174 -2.12 1.07 -7.39
CA SER A 174 -2.54 0.46 -6.12
C SER A 174 -3.90 0.98 -5.65
N VAL A 175 -4.12 2.30 -5.68
CA VAL A 175 -5.39 2.93 -5.22
C VAL A 175 -6.58 2.42 -6.02
N GLU A 176 -6.46 2.35 -7.35
CA GLU A 176 -7.54 1.88 -8.23
C GLU A 176 -7.81 0.39 -8.02
N LEU A 177 -6.76 -0.42 -7.88
CA LEU A 177 -6.89 -1.85 -7.60
C LEU A 177 -7.59 -2.09 -6.28
N ILE A 178 -7.23 -1.35 -5.22
CA ILE A 178 -7.86 -1.47 -3.89
C ILE A 178 -9.31 -0.99 -3.92
N LYS A 179 -9.60 0.12 -4.61
CA LYS A 179 -10.99 0.59 -4.78
C LYS A 179 -11.86 -0.44 -5.50
N LYS A 180 -11.30 -1.16 -6.46
CA LYS A 180 -11.99 -2.23 -7.19
C LYS A 180 -12.15 -3.50 -6.34
N ASN A 181 -11.12 -3.90 -5.62
CA ASN A 181 -11.12 -5.06 -4.73
C ASN A 181 -10.18 -4.85 -3.54
N PRO A 182 -10.68 -4.45 -2.35
CA PRO A 182 -9.86 -4.23 -1.17
C PRO A 182 -9.13 -5.49 -0.68
N TYR A 183 -9.63 -6.67 -1.01
CA TYR A 183 -9.05 -7.94 -0.57
C TYR A 183 -7.75 -8.29 -1.30
N ILE A 184 -7.42 -7.58 -2.40
CA ILE A 184 -6.11 -7.70 -3.06
C ILE A 184 -4.96 -7.43 -2.08
N LEU A 185 -5.22 -6.64 -1.03
CA LEU A 185 -4.23 -6.36 0.02
C LEU A 185 -3.80 -7.62 0.76
N SER A 186 -4.75 -8.45 1.20
CA SER A 186 -4.44 -9.71 1.88
C SER A 186 -3.95 -10.82 0.94
N ASP A 187 -4.24 -10.68 -0.34
CA ASP A 187 -3.87 -11.70 -1.32
C ASP A 187 -2.45 -11.49 -1.87
N MET A 188 -1.99 -10.23 -1.99
CA MET A 188 -0.76 -9.87 -2.68
C MET A 188 0.26 -9.09 -1.84
N VAL A 189 -0.10 -8.66 -0.63
CA VAL A 189 0.80 -7.86 0.21
C VAL A 189 1.14 -8.58 1.50
N ASP A 190 2.40 -8.94 1.66
CA ASP A 190 2.87 -9.63 2.86
C ASP A 190 2.67 -8.80 4.13
N GLY A 191 2.13 -9.45 5.16
CA GLY A 191 1.87 -8.83 6.46
C GLY A 191 0.52 -8.11 6.57
N ILE A 192 -0.30 -8.08 5.50
CA ILE A 192 -1.69 -7.62 5.58
C ILE A 192 -2.61 -8.83 5.73
N SER A 193 -3.33 -8.88 6.86
CA SER A 193 -4.26 -9.96 7.13
C SER A 193 -5.60 -9.77 6.41
N PHE A 194 -6.34 -10.86 6.20
CA PHE A 194 -7.74 -10.80 5.75
C PHE A 194 -8.59 -9.86 6.62
N LYS A 195 -8.41 -9.90 7.95
CA LYS A 195 -9.13 -9.02 8.88
C LYS A 195 -8.87 -7.54 8.61
N THR A 196 -7.64 -7.17 8.28
CA THR A 196 -7.27 -5.80 7.93
C THR A 196 -7.95 -5.37 6.62
N SER A 197 -7.90 -6.21 5.59
CA SER A 197 -8.58 -5.97 4.31
C SER A 197 -10.10 -5.88 4.48
N ASP A 198 -10.67 -6.72 5.34
CA ASP A 198 -12.11 -6.72 5.67
C ASP A 198 -12.54 -5.40 6.34
N THR A 199 -11.71 -4.89 7.26
CA THR A 199 -11.95 -3.58 7.89
C THR A 199 -11.92 -2.45 6.86
N ILE A 200 -10.93 -2.44 5.97
CA ILE A 200 -10.84 -1.46 4.88
C ILE A 200 -12.07 -1.54 3.97
N ALA A 201 -12.43 -2.76 3.56
CA ALA A 201 -13.60 -3.01 2.70
C ALA A 201 -14.89 -2.46 3.31
N PHE A 202 -15.12 -2.67 4.62
CA PHE A 202 -16.29 -2.13 5.30
C PHE A 202 -16.25 -0.60 5.41
N ASN A 203 -15.10 -0.02 5.71
CA ASN A 203 -14.94 1.44 5.74
C ASN A 203 -15.14 2.07 4.36
N MET A 204 -14.86 1.32 3.28
CA MET A 204 -15.18 1.71 1.90
C MET A 204 -16.65 1.49 1.53
N GLY A 205 -17.48 0.94 2.43
CA GLY A 205 -18.90 0.70 2.22
C GLY A 205 -19.25 -0.61 1.52
N LEU A 206 -18.33 -1.58 1.41
CA LEU A 206 -18.65 -2.89 0.84
C LEU A 206 -19.63 -3.65 1.76
N PRO A 207 -20.67 -4.29 1.20
CA PRO A 207 -21.63 -5.06 1.97
C PRO A 207 -20.98 -6.35 2.52
N LYS A 208 -21.50 -6.81 3.68
CA LYS A 208 -20.98 -8.01 4.37
C LYS A 208 -21.08 -9.28 3.54
N ASN A 209 -22.04 -9.35 2.65
CA ASN A 209 -22.30 -10.48 1.73
C ASN A 209 -21.69 -10.26 0.34
N SER A 210 -20.75 -9.33 0.19
CA SER A 210 -20.03 -9.15 -1.07
C SER A 210 -19.34 -10.46 -1.48
N ILE A 211 -19.54 -10.86 -2.73
CA ILE A 211 -18.92 -12.07 -3.29
C ILE A 211 -17.38 -12.01 -3.20
N MET A 212 -16.78 -10.83 -3.37
CA MET A 212 -15.33 -10.64 -3.22
C MET A 212 -14.88 -10.98 -1.79
N ARG A 213 -15.65 -10.55 -0.78
CA ARG A 213 -15.40 -10.86 0.62
C ARG A 213 -15.41 -12.35 0.89
N ILE A 214 -16.46 -13.01 0.41
CA ILE A 214 -16.65 -14.45 0.67
C ILE A 214 -15.56 -15.26 -0.02
N ARG A 215 -15.21 -14.94 -1.26
CA ARG A 215 -14.11 -15.58 -1.99
C ARG A 215 -12.78 -15.43 -1.25
N SER A 216 -12.41 -14.22 -0.88
CA SER A 216 -11.15 -13.99 -0.15
C SER A 216 -11.16 -14.64 1.24
N GLY A 217 -12.33 -14.67 1.90
CA GLY A 217 -12.52 -15.36 3.17
C GLY A 217 -12.32 -16.88 3.06
N ILE A 218 -12.85 -17.50 2.00
CA ILE A 218 -12.64 -18.94 1.71
C ILE A 218 -11.14 -19.23 1.51
N ILE A 219 -10.46 -18.43 0.69
CA ILE A 219 -9.02 -18.56 0.47
C ILE A 219 -8.24 -18.42 1.78
N HIS A 220 -8.60 -17.42 2.58
CA HIS A 220 -7.98 -17.19 3.90
C HIS A 220 -8.17 -18.39 4.84
N ILE A 221 -9.37 -18.97 4.92
CA ILE A 221 -9.67 -20.13 5.75
C ILE A 221 -8.80 -21.32 5.33
N LEU A 222 -8.72 -21.62 4.05
CA LEU A 222 -7.89 -22.71 3.54
C LEU A 222 -6.40 -22.48 3.77
N ARG A 223 -5.88 -21.27 3.53
CA ARG A 223 -4.48 -20.91 3.84
C ARG A 223 -4.19 -21.05 5.33
N SER A 224 -5.10 -20.59 6.18
CA SER A 224 -4.94 -20.68 7.62
C SER A 224 -4.91 -22.14 8.11
N ALA A 225 -5.79 -22.99 7.59
CA ALA A 225 -5.79 -24.43 7.91
C ALA A 225 -4.49 -25.11 7.47
N ALA A 226 -3.98 -24.79 6.30
CA ALA A 226 -2.71 -25.32 5.82
C ALA A 226 -1.53 -24.87 6.70
N TYR A 227 -1.49 -23.59 7.07
CA TYR A 227 -0.39 -23.04 7.86
C TYR A 227 -0.40 -23.49 9.32
N THR A 228 -1.58 -23.55 9.96
CA THR A 228 -1.69 -23.86 11.39
C THR A 228 -1.74 -25.35 11.68
N SER A 229 -2.37 -26.14 10.81
CA SER A 229 -2.66 -27.54 11.04
C SER A 229 -2.09 -28.49 9.98
N GLY A 230 -1.41 -27.97 8.97
CA GLY A 230 -0.88 -28.75 7.85
C GLY A 230 -1.95 -29.35 6.92
N HIS A 231 -3.20 -28.88 7.01
CA HIS A 231 -4.28 -29.39 6.17
C HIS A 231 -4.30 -28.66 4.83
N VAL A 232 -3.84 -29.31 3.78
CA VAL A 232 -3.80 -28.77 2.41
C VAL A 232 -5.16 -28.78 1.70
N TYR A 233 -6.16 -29.45 2.28
CA TYR A 233 -7.53 -29.49 1.81
C TYR A 233 -8.53 -29.38 2.98
N MET A 234 -9.77 -29.10 2.65
CA MET A 234 -10.88 -29.13 3.59
C MET A 234 -12.10 -29.82 2.96
N PRO A 235 -12.78 -30.76 3.69
CA PRO A 235 -14.04 -31.34 3.24
C PRO A 235 -15.07 -30.26 2.92
N LYS A 236 -15.86 -30.46 1.87
CA LYS A 236 -16.83 -29.49 1.36
C LYS A 236 -17.74 -28.92 2.46
N ASP A 237 -18.37 -29.83 3.23
CA ASP A 237 -19.35 -29.42 4.25
C ASP A 237 -18.67 -28.62 5.37
N VAL A 238 -17.45 -29.02 5.77
CA VAL A 238 -16.65 -28.34 6.79
C VAL A 238 -16.25 -26.94 6.32
N LEU A 239 -15.84 -26.79 5.05
CA LEU A 239 -15.49 -25.49 4.49
C LEU A 239 -16.69 -24.55 4.47
N ILE A 240 -17.86 -25.04 4.03
CA ILE A 240 -19.08 -24.23 3.99
C ILE A 240 -19.46 -23.79 5.40
N GLU A 241 -19.59 -24.72 6.34
CA GLU A 241 -19.97 -24.44 7.75
C GLU A 241 -18.98 -23.44 8.40
N HIS A 242 -17.68 -23.66 8.23
CA HIS A 242 -16.66 -22.78 8.79
C HIS A 242 -16.70 -21.38 8.19
N THR A 243 -16.96 -21.27 6.88
CA THR A 243 -17.07 -19.98 6.19
C THR A 243 -18.32 -19.22 6.64
N VAL A 244 -19.48 -19.89 6.71
CA VAL A 244 -20.75 -19.34 7.21
C VAL A 244 -20.58 -18.79 8.63
N TYR A 245 -19.97 -19.60 9.52
CA TYR A 245 -19.73 -19.19 10.89
C TYR A 245 -18.79 -17.99 11.01
N THR A 246 -17.68 -18.02 10.26
CA THR A 246 -16.62 -16.98 10.35
C THR A 246 -17.06 -15.67 9.74
N LEU A 247 -17.68 -15.71 8.56
CA LEU A 247 -18.05 -14.50 7.80
C LEU A 247 -19.45 -14.01 8.11
N LYS A 248 -20.29 -14.84 8.79
CA LYS A 248 -21.70 -14.59 9.10
C LYS A 248 -22.52 -14.29 7.82
N VAL A 249 -22.40 -15.20 6.88
CA VAL A 249 -23.10 -15.24 5.59
C VAL A 249 -23.94 -16.50 5.49
N THR A 250 -24.74 -16.66 4.43
CA THR A 250 -25.57 -17.83 4.20
C THR A 250 -24.83 -18.93 3.43
N ASP A 251 -25.31 -20.16 3.53
CA ASP A 251 -24.77 -21.32 2.77
C ASP A 251 -24.82 -21.06 1.27
N ASP A 252 -25.92 -20.50 0.76
CA ASP A 252 -26.10 -20.21 -0.66
C ASP A 252 -25.07 -19.20 -1.17
N GLU A 253 -24.75 -18.17 -0.38
CA GLU A 253 -23.72 -17.17 -0.71
C GLU A 253 -22.34 -17.82 -0.74
N VAL A 254 -22.04 -18.74 0.17
CA VAL A 254 -20.77 -19.49 0.18
C VAL A 254 -20.67 -20.42 -1.03
N ILE A 255 -21.75 -21.16 -1.34
CA ILE A 255 -21.80 -22.07 -2.50
C ILE A 255 -21.58 -21.29 -3.81
N ALA A 256 -22.20 -20.11 -3.95
CA ALA A 256 -21.98 -19.24 -5.10
C ALA A 256 -20.52 -18.82 -5.23
N ALA A 257 -19.88 -18.41 -4.12
CA ALA A 257 -18.48 -18.01 -4.10
C ALA A 257 -17.54 -19.18 -4.42
N VAL A 258 -17.81 -20.38 -3.89
CA VAL A 258 -17.06 -21.60 -4.22
C VAL A 258 -17.15 -21.90 -5.72
N SER A 259 -18.35 -21.78 -6.32
CA SER A 259 -18.55 -22.00 -7.74
C SER A 259 -17.72 -21.04 -8.62
N GLU A 260 -17.63 -19.77 -8.21
CA GLU A 260 -16.77 -18.79 -8.89
C GLU A 260 -15.28 -19.13 -8.74
N LEU A 261 -14.83 -19.51 -7.53
CA LEU A 261 -13.45 -19.89 -7.27
C LEU A 261 -13.01 -21.15 -8.04
N LEU A 262 -13.92 -22.11 -8.19
CA LEU A 262 -13.68 -23.28 -9.06
C LEU A 262 -13.58 -22.88 -10.54
N SER A 263 -14.46 -21.98 -11.00
CA SER A 263 -14.48 -21.50 -12.37
C SER A 263 -13.22 -20.68 -12.72
N SER A 264 -12.72 -19.89 -11.77
CA SER A 264 -11.47 -19.11 -11.91
C SER A 264 -10.21 -19.93 -11.67
N LYS A 265 -10.34 -21.22 -11.32
CA LYS A 265 -9.23 -22.12 -10.99
C LYS A 265 -8.38 -21.67 -9.78
N GLU A 266 -8.97 -20.95 -8.89
CA GLU A 266 -8.35 -20.62 -7.59
C GLU A 266 -8.55 -21.74 -6.56
N LEU A 267 -9.68 -22.49 -6.71
CA LEU A 267 -9.93 -23.72 -6.00
C LEU A 267 -9.92 -24.91 -6.96
N PHE A 268 -9.59 -26.06 -6.41
CA PHE A 268 -9.73 -27.37 -7.05
C PHE A 268 -10.57 -28.27 -6.17
N GLN A 269 -11.45 -29.10 -6.77
CA GLN A 269 -12.26 -30.08 -6.08
C GLN A 269 -11.77 -31.47 -6.43
N ASP A 270 -11.57 -32.31 -5.44
CA ASP A 270 -11.25 -33.73 -5.59
C ASP A 270 -11.95 -34.57 -4.52
N LYS A 271 -11.88 -35.87 -4.64
CA LYS A 271 -12.40 -36.81 -3.66
C LYS A 271 -11.27 -37.39 -2.83
N VAL A 272 -11.34 -37.19 -1.50
CA VAL A 272 -10.45 -37.80 -0.52
C VAL A 272 -11.26 -38.78 0.30
N ASP A 273 -10.90 -40.07 0.24
CA ASP A 273 -11.63 -41.15 0.89
C ASP A 273 -13.14 -41.18 0.58
N GLY A 274 -13.50 -40.78 -0.65
CA GLY A 274 -14.89 -40.71 -1.12
C GLY A 274 -15.66 -39.45 -0.72
N ILE A 275 -15.05 -38.53 0.00
CA ILE A 275 -15.62 -37.25 0.44
C ILE A 275 -15.14 -36.15 -0.49
N ASP A 276 -16.06 -35.30 -0.97
CA ASP A 276 -15.71 -34.11 -1.74
C ASP A 276 -14.90 -33.13 -0.89
N ALA A 277 -13.74 -32.72 -1.38
CA ALA A 277 -12.82 -31.82 -0.69
C ALA A 277 -12.34 -30.70 -1.62
N TYR A 278 -12.06 -29.53 -1.03
CA TYR A 278 -11.55 -28.36 -1.73
C TYR A 278 -10.10 -28.07 -1.34
N TYR A 279 -9.32 -27.77 -2.34
CA TYR A 279 -7.92 -27.35 -2.25
C TYR A 279 -7.74 -25.95 -2.80
N LEU A 280 -6.79 -25.21 -2.28
CA LEU A 280 -6.20 -24.13 -3.07
C LEU A 280 -5.43 -24.78 -4.25
N TYR A 281 -5.57 -24.22 -5.44
CA TYR A 281 -4.97 -24.81 -6.66
C TYR A 281 -3.45 -25.02 -6.51
N SER A 282 -2.73 -24.09 -5.90
CA SER A 282 -1.29 -24.21 -5.64
C SER A 282 -0.93 -25.40 -4.75
N TYR A 283 -1.77 -25.72 -3.76
CA TYR A 283 -1.53 -26.86 -2.88
C TYR A 283 -1.88 -28.18 -3.57
N TYR A 284 -2.96 -28.18 -4.38
CA TYR A 284 -3.31 -29.34 -5.19
C TYR A 284 -2.20 -29.74 -6.18
N GLU A 285 -1.65 -28.77 -6.89
CA GLU A 285 -0.50 -29.02 -7.78
C GLU A 285 0.68 -29.62 -7.03
N SER A 286 1.02 -29.06 -5.86
CA SER A 286 2.12 -29.56 -5.04
C SER A 286 1.92 -31.01 -4.60
N GLU A 287 0.72 -31.36 -4.12
CA GLU A 287 0.38 -32.74 -3.74
C GLU A 287 0.39 -33.70 -4.94
N TYR A 288 -0.13 -33.25 -6.08
CA TYR A 288 -0.10 -34.03 -7.31
C TYR A 288 1.33 -34.33 -7.77
N TYR A 289 2.23 -33.35 -7.77
CA TYR A 289 3.64 -33.56 -8.12
C TYR A 289 4.34 -34.47 -7.13
N LEU A 290 4.09 -34.33 -5.81
CA LEU A 290 4.64 -35.22 -4.79
C LEU A 290 4.19 -36.67 -5.01
N SER A 291 2.92 -36.88 -5.35
CA SER A 291 2.40 -38.23 -5.66
C SER A 291 3.06 -38.84 -6.89
N LEU A 292 3.31 -38.07 -7.94
CA LEU A 292 4.02 -38.50 -9.15
C LEU A 292 5.47 -38.89 -8.85
N ILE A 293 6.17 -38.12 -8.00
CA ILE A 293 7.54 -38.45 -7.57
C ILE A 293 7.57 -39.78 -6.83
N HIS A 294 6.63 -40.01 -5.91
CA HIS A 294 6.51 -41.29 -5.19
C HIS A 294 6.21 -42.49 -6.10
N ILE A 295 5.46 -42.27 -7.16
CA ILE A 295 5.17 -43.32 -8.15
C ILE A 295 6.37 -43.59 -9.05
N SER A 296 7.14 -42.56 -9.41
CA SER A 296 8.30 -42.67 -10.32
C SER A 296 9.60 -43.09 -9.64
N GLU A 297 9.74 -42.92 -8.33
CA GLU A 297 10.84 -43.42 -7.50
C GLU A 297 10.34 -44.51 -6.54
N PRO A 298 10.22 -45.77 -6.98
CA PRO A 298 9.96 -46.87 -6.06
C PRO A 298 11.15 -46.92 -5.09
N THR A 299 10.86 -46.80 -3.77
CA THR A 299 11.82 -46.91 -2.69
C THR A 299 12.78 -48.05 -2.96
N ARG A 300 14.07 -47.74 -3.25
CA ARG A 300 15.12 -48.77 -3.23
C ARG A 300 15.12 -49.38 -1.81
N PRO A 301 14.94 -50.72 -1.67
CA PRO A 301 15.11 -51.31 -0.39
C PRO A 301 16.55 -51.07 0.06
N LEU A 302 16.69 -50.47 1.24
CA LEU A 302 17.98 -50.42 1.96
C LEU A 302 18.37 -51.87 2.26
N TYR A 303 19.25 -52.44 1.43
CA TYR A 303 19.95 -53.66 1.81
C TYR A 303 20.92 -53.28 2.94
N ILE A 304 20.65 -53.75 4.14
CA ILE A 304 21.58 -53.84 5.26
C ILE A 304 22.57 -54.94 4.96
#